data_5cb81e5c36236ea8cc19ecc179c90a80
#
_entry.id   5cb81e5c36236ea8cc19ecc179c90a80
#
_cell.length_a   1.000
_cell.length_b   1.000
_cell.length_c   1.000
_cell.angle_alpha   90.00
_cell.angle_beta   90.00
_cell.angle_gamma   90.00
#
_symmetry.space_group_name_H-M   'P 1'
#
loop_
_entity.id
_entity.type
_entity.pdbx_description
1 polymer ?
#
loop_
_entity_poly.entity_id
_entity_poly.type
_entity_poly.pdbx_seq_one_letter_code
_entity_poly.pdbx_strand_id
1 'polypeptide(L)'
;RYTFAIAPIIGADTDIPAPDVNTNAQTMAWVLDTYSQLKGHPCPGVVTGKPVELGGSRGRNSATGRGVVISTKLLLALSGKKLAGTTVAIQGMGNVGANAARVFYHRGVKVLAISDVSGGLFCKDGLDIDTISVFLEKDGALLKDYDAPGVEHISNAEVLTCKCDVLVPAALENQITAENAG
;
A
#
# COMPACT_ATOMS: atom_id res chain seq x y z
N ARG A 1 21.10 17.37 -4.86
CA ARG A 1 22.13 17.42 -3.79
C ARG A 1 22.32 16.06 -3.11
N TYR A 2 21.25 15.43 -2.60
CA TYR A 2 21.34 14.12 -1.94
C TYR A 2 22.02 13.08 -2.83
N THR A 3 21.51 12.88 -4.05
CA THR A 3 22.07 11.91 -5.01
C THR A 3 23.55 12.16 -5.31
N PHE A 4 23.94 13.43 -5.45
CA PHE A 4 25.33 13.81 -5.65
C PHE A 4 26.21 13.35 -4.48
N ALA A 5 25.75 13.56 -3.24
CA ALA A 5 26.49 13.20 -2.04
C ALA A 5 26.69 11.68 -1.88
N ILE A 6 25.66 10.88 -2.24
CA ILE A 6 25.72 9.42 -2.11
C ILE A 6 26.23 8.69 -3.37
N ALA A 7 26.45 9.41 -4.48
CA ALA A 7 26.91 8.82 -5.74
C ALA A 7 28.13 7.90 -5.65
N PRO A 8 29.09 8.09 -4.73
CA PRO A 8 30.21 7.17 -4.55
C PRO A 8 29.84 5.79 -4.02
N ILE A 9 28.71 5.66 -3.32
CA ILE A 9 28.31 4.40 -2.64
C ILE A 9 27.12 3.71 -3.30
N ILE A 10 26.47 4.33 -4.30
CA ILE A 10 25.35 3.75 -5.03
C ILE A 10 25.75 3.35 -6.45
N GLY A 11 25.05 2.39 -7.04
CA GLY A 11 25.28 1.93 -8.40
C GLY A 11 24.57 0.61 -8.68
N ALA A 12 24.57 0.18 -9.95
CA ALA A 12 23.94 -1.08 -10.35
C ALA A 12 24.60 -2.33 -9.72
N ASP A 13 25.88 -2.23 -9.38
CA ASP A 13 26.69 -3.30 -8.80
C ASP A 13 27.09 -3.03 -7.35
N THR A 14 26.51 -2.01 -6.73
CA THR A 14 26.71 -1.63 -5.33
C THR A 14 25.36 -1.47 -4.64
N ASP A 15 25.14 -0.41 -3.86
CA ASP A 15 23.85 -0.20 -3.21
C ASP A 15 22.85 0.45 -4.16
N ILE A 16 21.67 -0.18 -4.31
CA ILE A 16 20.60 0.29 -5.20
C ILE A 16 19.46 0.88 -4.36
N PRO A 17 19.30 2.21 -4.32
CA PRO A 17 18.19 2.86 -3.62
C PRO A 17 16.82 2.44 -4.15
N ALA A 18 15.82 2.44 -3.25
CA ALA A 18 14.43 2.17 -3.55
C ALA A 18 13.52 3.26 -2.95
N PRO A 19 12.30 3.46 -3.47
CA PRO A 19 11.35 4.37 -2.87
C PRO A 19 10.79 3.79 -1.55
N ASP A 20 10.61 4.66 -0.56
CA ASP A 20 10.01 4.38 0.73
C ASP A 20 9.20 5.59 1.21
N VAL A 21 8.95 5.75 2.50
CA VAL A 21 8.18 6.87 3.08
C VAL A 21 8.62 8.21 2.49
N ASN A 22 7.65 9.01 2.06
CA ASN A 22 7.82 10.33 1.44
C ASN A 22 8.63 10.34 0.12
N THR A 23 8.85 9.18 -0.51
CA THR A 23 9.45 9.08 -1.84
C THR A 23 8.55 8.30 -2.79
N ASN A 24 8.72 8.52 -4.09
CA ASN A 24 7.89 7.92 -5.13
C ASN A 24 8.69 7.74 -6.44
N ALA A 25 8.01 7.29 -7.49
CA ALA A 25 8.62 7.08 -8.80
C ALA A 25 9.28 8.35 -9.37
N GLN A 26 8.70 9.52 -9.14
CA GLN A 26 9.28 10.79 -9.58
C GLN A 26 10.59 11.09 -8.84
N THR A 27 10.65 10.83 -7.54
CA THR A 27 11.89 10.97 -6.75
C THR A 27 12.99 10.04 -7.31
N MET A 28 12.63 8.82 -7.65
CA MET A 28 13.55 7.85 -8.25
C MET A 28 14.00 8.27 -9.66
N ALA A 29 13.13 8.91 -10.43
CA ALA A 29 13.51 9.51 -11.72
C ALA A 29 14.57 10.60 -11.56
N TRP A 30 14.43 11.46 -10.55
CA TRP A 30 15.44 12.49 -10.26
C TRP A 30 16.78 11.90 -9.79
N VAL A 31 16.75 10.80 -9.02
CA VAL A 31 17.97 10.08 -8.63
C VAL A 31 18.65 9.52 -9.88
N LEU A 32 17.92 8.85 -10.76
CA LEU A 32 18.44 8.31 -12.01
C LEU A 32 19.05 9.41 -12.90
N ASP A 33 18.33 10.50 -13.11
CA ASP A 33 18.80 11.61 -13.93
C ASP A 33 20.11 12.20 -13.40
N THR A 34 20.13 12.58 -12.12
CA THR A 34 21.32 13.17 -11.49
C THR A 34 22.52 12.21 -11.54
N TYR A 35 22.32 10.92 -11.25
CA TYR A 35 23.39 9.94 -11.27
C TYR A 35 23.93 9.72 -12.69
N SER A 36 23.04 9.64 -13.68
CA SER A 36 23.42 9.47 -15.08
C SER A 36 24.23 10.68 -15.62
N GLN A 37 23.85 11.89 -15.21
CA GLN A 37 24.63 13.09 -15.53
C GLN A 37 26.04 13.05 -14.92
N LEU A 38 26.18 12.61 -13.67
CA LEU A 38 27.48 12.44 -13.02
C LEU A 38 28.36 11.41 -13.71
N LYS A 39 27.80 10.34 -14.22
CA LYS A 39 28.52 9.29 -14.93
C LYS A 39 28.77 9.58 -16.40
N GLY A 40 28.07 10.57 -16.98
CA GLY A 40 28.16 10.93 -18.39
C GLY A 40 27.45 9.97 -19.35
N HIS A 41 26.66 9.02 -18.83
CA HIS A 41 25.86 8.09 -19.63
C HIS A 41 24.64 7.57 -18.84
N PRO A 42 23.59 7.07 -19.49
CA PRO A 42 22.43 6.50 -18.82
C PRO A 42 22.80 5.32 -17.91
N CYS A 43 22.34 5.37 -16.65
CA CYS A 43 22.61 4.35 -15.63
C CYS A 43 21.30 3.82 -15.02
N PRO A 44 20.41 3.17 -15.78
CA PRO A 44 19.06 2.79 -15.29
C PRO A 44 19.09 1.78 -14.15
N GLY A 45 20.18 1.05 -13.96
CA GLY A 45 20.35 0.11 -12.86
C GLY A 45 20.60 0.75 -11.48
N VAL A 46 20.86 2.07 -11.40
CA VAL A 46 21.23 2.72 -10.13
C VAL A 46 20.12 2.75 -9.09
N VAL A 47 18.86 2.66 -9.48
CA VAL A 47 17.70 2.86 -8.60
C VAL A 47 16.53 1.99 -9.03
N THR A 48 15.75 1.50 -8.06
CA THR A 48 14.49 0.78 -8.32
C THR A 48 13.28 1.75 -8.25
N GLY A 49 12.08 1.26 -8.54
CA GLY A 49 10.84 2.02 -8.37
C GLY A 49 10.67 3.26 -9.25
N LYS A 50 11.56 3.46 -10.22
CA LYS A 50 11.44 4.53 -11.22
C LYS A 50 10.28 4.27 -12.19
N PRO A 51 9.79 5.29 -12.91
CA PRO A 51 8.75 5.13 -13.94
C PRO A 51 9.10 4.05 -14.97
N VAL A 52 8.06 3.38 -15.50
CA VAL A 52 8.23 2.31 -16.51
C VAL A 52 8.93 2.84 -17.77
N GLU A 53 8.61 4.05 -18.16
CA GLU A 53 9.18 4.78 -19.31
C GLU A 53 10.70 5.00 -19.17
N LEU A 54 11.20 5.00 -17.94
CA LEU A 54 12.63 5.10 -17.61
C LEU A 54 13.27 3.74 -17.30
N GLY A 55 12.64 2.64 -17.70
CA GLY A 55 13.11 1.28 -17.46
C GLY A 55 12.71 0.70 -16.09
N GLY A 56 11.64 1.23 -15.48
CA GLY A 56 11.03 0.67 -14.27
C GLY A 56 10.30 -0.64 -14.54
N SER A 57 10.19 -1.49 -13.51
CA SER A 57 9.50 -2.78 -13.61
C SER A 57 7.98 -2.61 -13.57
N ARG A 58 7.29 -3.23 -14.52
CA ARG A 58 5.82 -3.29 -14.52
C ARG A 58 5.31 -4.04 -13.27
N GLY A 59 4.21 -3.55 -12.70
CA GLY A 59 3.57 -4.16 -11.53
C GLY A 59 4.19 -3.79 -10.18
N ARG A 60 5.30 -3.04 -10.13
CA ARG A 60 5.94 -2.60 -8.89
C ARG A 60 4.96 -1.88 -7.95
N ASN A 61 4.09 -1.02 -8.48
CA ASN A 61 3.14 -0.24 -7.68
C ASN A 61 2.16 -1.13 -6.89
N SER A 62 1.76 -2.28 -7.42
CA SER A 62 0.83 -3.19 -6.76
C SER A 62 1.52 -4.38 -6.07
N ALA A 63 2.83 -4.55 -6.22
CA ALA A 63 3.54 -5.76 -5.81
C ALA A 63 3.39 -6.06 -4.33
N THR A 64 3.56 -5.07 -3.45
CA THR A 64 3.48 -5.25 -1.99
C THR A 64 2.05 -5.63 -1.56
N GLY A 65 1.04 -4.89 -2.00
CA GLY A 65 -0.36 -5.20 -1.68
C GLY A 65 -0.79 -6.59 -2.21
N ARG A 66 -0.36 -6.95 -3.43
CA ARG A 66 -0.58 -8.30 -3.98
C ARG A 66 0.13 -9.38 -3.16
N GLY A 67 1.36 -9.11 -2.71
CA GLY A 67 2.12 -10.01 -1.84
C GLY A 67 1.41 -10.28 -0.53
N VAL A 68 0.86 -9.25 0.13
CA VAL A 68 0.02 -9.40 1.33
C VAL A 68 -1.13 -10.38 1.08
N VAL A 69 -1.88 -10.22 -0.01
CA VAL A 69 -3.02 -11.10 -0.31
C VAL A 69 -2.58 -12.54 -0.61
N ILE A 70 -1.46 -12.72 -1.32
CA ILE A 70 -0.91 -14.05 -1.61
C ILE A 70 -0.49 -14.77 -0.31
N SER A 71 0.24 -14.08 0.57
CA SER A 71 0.66 -14.62 1.86
C SER A 71 -0.54 -14.95 2.76
N THR A 72 -1.53 -14.07 2.82
CA THR A 72 -2.79 -14.30 3.54
C THR A 72 -3.53 -15.54 3.02
N LYS A 73 -3.64 -15.68 1.68
CA LYS A 73 -4.27 -16.84 1.06
C LYS A 73 -3.58 -18.14 1.47
N LEU A 74 -2.25 -18.16 1.47
CA LEU A 74 -1.46 -19.33 1.86
C LEU A 74 -1.65 -19.66 3.34
N LEU A 75 -1.60 -18.65 4.21
CA LEU A 75 -1.80 -18.82 5.66
C LEU A 75 -3.20 -19.36 5.98
N LEU A 76 -4.24 -18.82 5.35
CA LEU A 76 -5.61 -19.32 5.51
C LEU A 76 -5.74 -20.78 5.03
N ALA A 77 -5.10 -21.12 3.91
CA ALA A 77 -5.11 -22.50 3.40
C ALA A 77 -4.44 -23.48 4.37
N LEU A 78 -3.35 -23.11 5.03
CA LEU A 78 -2.72 -23.90 6.10
C LEU A 78 -3.65 -24.11 7.30
N SER A 79 -4.58 -23.20 7.54
CA SER A 79 -5.60 -23.28 8.58
C SER A 79 -6.91 -23.92 8.09
N GLY A 80 -6.92 -24.52 6.89
CA GLY A 80 -8.10 -25.16 6.29
C GLY A 80 -9.18 -24.18 5.80
N LYS A 81 -8.89 -22.88 5.76
CA LYS A 81 -9.84 -21.84 5.33
C LYS A 81 -9.60 -21.44 3.87
N LYS A 82 -10.68 -21.08 3.18
CA LYS A 82 -10.60 -20.45 1.83
C LYS A 82 -10.52 -18.94 1.98
N LEU A 83 -9.83 -18.26 1.06
CA LEU A 83 -9.75 -16.80 1.03
C LEU A 83 -11.13 -16.17 0.74
N ALA A 84 -11.83 -16.67 -0.27
CA ALA A 84 -13.16 -16.15 -0.62
C ALA A 84 -14.16 -16.39 0.54
N GLY A 85 -14.94 -15.39 0.86
CA GLY A 85 -15.92 -15.40 1.95
C GLY A 85 -15.34 -15.04 3.32
N THR A 86 -14.02 -14.85 3.46
CA THR A 86 -13.44 -14.29 4.69
C THR A 86 -13.67 -12.79 4.76
N THR A 87 -13.47 -12.25 5.95
CA THR A 87 -13.58 -10.82 6.25
C THR A 87 -12.20 -10.21 6.50
N VAL A 88 -11.99 -8.96 6.08
CA VAL A 88 -10.73 -8.23 6.30
C VAL A 88 -10.97 -6.81 6.76
N ALA A 89 -10.13 -6.33 7.68
CA ALA A 89 -9.98 -4.91 8.02
C ALA A 89 -8.55 -4.46 7.64
N ILE A 90 -8.43 -3.27 7.06
CA ILE A 90 -7.16 -2.76 6.53
C ILE A 90 -6.91 -1.36 7.07
N GLN A 91 -5.85 -1.17 7.84
CA GLN A 91 -5.40 0.15 8.25
C GLN A 91 -4.46 0.74 7.20
N GLY A 92 -4.81 1.91 6.70
CA GLY A 92 -4.02 2.63 5.69
C GLY A 92 -4.50 2.38 4.27
N MET A 93 -4.87 3.46 3.56
CA MET A 93 -5.25 3.45 2.13
C MET A 93 -4.18 4.09 1.24
N GLY A 94 -2.91 3.97 1.66
CA GLY A 94 -1.74 4.27 0.82
C GLY A 94 -1.47 3.17 -0.21
N ASN A 95 -0.27 3.17 -0.78
CA ASN A 95 0.08 2.24 -1.86
C ASN A 95 -0.17 0.76 -1.48
N VAL A 96 0.22 0.33 -0.29
CA VAL A 96 0.08 -1.08 0.12
C VAL A 96 -1.38 -1.42 0.40
N GLY A 97 -2.04 -0.65 1.26
CA GLY A 97 -3.41 -0.94 1.71
C GLY A 97 -4.44 -0.83 0.59
N ALA A 98 -4.38 0.21 -0.24
CA ALA A 98 -5.29 0.37 -1.37
C ALA A 98 -5.19 -0.79 -2.38
N ASN A 99 -3.95 -1.20 -2.74
CA ASN A 99 -3.76 -2.34 -3.62
C ASN A 99 -4.19 -3.66 -2.97
N ALA A 100 -3.94 -3.85 -1.67
CA ALA A 100 -4.41 -5.04 -0.93
C ALA A 100 -5.94 -5.08 -0.89
N ALA A 101 -6.61 -3.97 -0.54
CA ALA A 101 -8.06 -3.86 -0.50
C ALA A 101 -8.71 -4.26 -1.83
N ARG A 102 -8.24 -3.69 -2.95
CA ARG A 102 -8.73 -4.04 -4.30
C ARG A 102 -8.54 -5.52 -4.62
N VAL A 103 -7.37 -6.08 -4.33
CA VAL A 103 -7.11 -7.50 -4.61
C VAL A 103 -7.94 -8.42 -3.73
N PHE A 104 -8.13 -8.11 -2.45
CA PHE A 104 -9.05 -8.84 -1.57
C PHE A 104 -10.48 -8.80 -2.09
N TYR A 105 -10.98 -7.62 -2.39
CA TYR A 105 -12.34 -7.40 -2.91
C TYR A 105 -12.60 -8.22 -4.17
N HIS A 106 -11.73 -8.14 -5.18
CA HIS A 106 -11.85 -8.91 -6.42
C HIS A 106 -11.61 -10.43 -6.25
N ARG A 107 -11.15 -10.87 -5.08
CA ARG A 107 -11.05 -12.29 -4.70
C ARG A 107 -12.24 -12.79 -3.87
N GLY A 108 -13.29 -11.99 -3.73
CA GLY A 108 -14.49 -12.32 -2.98
C GLY A 108 -14.30 -12.31 -1.46
N VAL A 109 -13.33 -11.53 -0.97
CA VAL A 109 -13.17 -11.23 0.45
C VAL A 109 -14.04 -10.03 0.78
N LYS A 110 -14.74 -10.09 1.91
CA LYS A 110 -15.54 -8.99 2.41
C LYS A 110 -14.64 -8.00 3.16
N VAL A 111 -14.37 -6.85 2.56
CA VAL A 111 -13.61 -5.77 3.21
C VAL A 111 -14.55 -5.01 4.14
N LEU A 112 -14.45 -5.26 5.45
CA LEU A 112 -15.34 -4.65 6.44
C LEU A 112 -14.94 -3.25 6.83
N ALA A 113 -13.65 -3.00 6.95
CA ALA A 113 -13.12 -1.71 7.38
C ALA A 113 -11.85 -1.34 6.63
N ILE A 114 -11.70 -0.05 6.36
CA ILE A 114 -10.49 0.57 5.83
C ILE A 114 -10.24 1.89 6.55
N SER A 115 -8.99 2.37 6.60
CA SER A 115 -8.71 3.72 7.11
C SER A 115 -7.60 4.42 6.33
N ASP A 116 -7.59 5.75 6.43
CA ASP A 116 -6.49 6.61 6.01
C ASP A 116 -6.10 7.57 7.15
N VAL A 117 -5.37 8.63 6.85
CA VAL A 117 -4.95 9.65 7.83
C VAL A 117 -6.11 10.44 8.41
N SER A 118 -7.29 10.43 7.77
CA SER A 118 -8.47 11.19 8.17
C SER A 118 -9.44 10.43 9.08
N GLY A 119 -9.31 9.11 9.14
CA GLY A 119 -10.20 8.20 9.86
C GLY A 119 -10.46 6.93 9.09
N GLY A 120 -11.54 6.25 9.39
CA GLY A 120 -11.90 4.99 8.75
C GLY A 120 -13.36 4.92 8.32
N LEU A 121 -13.63 3.93 7.47
CA LEU A 121 -14.96 3.53 7.04
C LEU A 121 -15.20 2.08 7.46
N PHE A 122 -16.44 1.78 7.85
CA PHE A 122 -16.89 0.45 8.18
C PHE A 122 -18.22 0.14 7.47
N CYS A 123 -18.35 -1.09 7.00
CA CYS A 123 -19.63 -1.63 6.53
C CYS A 123 -19.73 -3.11 6.86
N LYS A 124 -20.74 -3.51 7.66
CA LYS A 124 -20.96 -4.92 8.06
C LYS A 124 -21.19 -5.86 6.88
N ASP A 125 -21.73 -5.34 5.79
CA ASP A 125 -22.00 -6.09 4.58
C ASP A 125 -20.85 -6.09 3.58
N GLY A 126 -19.78 -5.34 3.89
CA GLY A 126 -18.58 -5.13 3.10
C GLY A 126 -18.63 -3.81 2.32
N LEU A 127 -17.50 -3.15 2.25
CA LEU A 127 -17.29 -1.90 1.52
C LEU A 127 -17.17 -2.16 0.02
N ASP A 128 -17.71 -1.30 -0.81
CA ASP A 128 -17.48 -1.26 -2.26
C ASP A 128 -16.14 -0.58 -2.55
N ILE A 129 -15.09 -1.39 -2.62
CA ILE A 129 -13.72 -0.91 -2.77
C ILE A 129 -13.48 -0.27 -4.15
N ASP A 130 -14.18 -0.68 -5.19
CA ASP A 130 -14.03 -0.08 -6.51
C ASP A 130 -14.59 1.35 -6.51
N THR A 131 -15.78 1.56 -5.97
CA THR A 131 -16.38 2.90 -5.85
C THR A 131 -15.53 3.81 -4.95
N ILE A 132 -15.07 3.31 -3.81
CA ILE A 132 -14.19 4.07 -2.90
C ILE A 132 -12.86 4.41 -3.59
N SER A 133 -12.27 3.48 -4.35
CA SER A 133 -11.02 3.74 -5.08
C SER A 133 -11.17 4.86 -6.09
N VAL A 134 -12.25 4.85 -6.87
CA VAL A 134 -12.57 5.94 -7.83
C VAL A 134 -12.79 7.28 -7.12
N PHE A 135 -13.44 7.26 -5.95
CA PHE A 135 -13.62 8.47 -5.14
C PHE A 135 -12.25 9.05 -4.71
N LEU A 136 -11.34 8.21 -4.22
CA LEU A 136 -10.01 8.62 -3.74
C LEU A 136 -9.04 9.04 -4.86
N GLU A 137 -9.35 8.79 -6.13
CA GLU A 137 -8.56 9.32 -7.27
C GLU A 137 -8.73 10.84 -7.46
N LYS A 138 -9.75 11.44 -6.84
CA LYS A 138 -9.94 12.90 -6.88
C LYS A 138 -8.86 13.59 -6.04
N ASP A 139 -8.35 14.70 -6.54
CA ASP A 139 -7.31 15.46 -5.85
C ASP A 139 -7.76 15.89 -4.44
N GLY A 140 -6.98 15.55 -3.44
CA GLY A 140 -7.24 15.85 -2.04
C GLY A 140 -8.35 15.05 -1.37
N ALA A 141 -8.98 14.05 -2.03
CA ALA A 141 -10.04 13.25 -1.44
C ALA A 141 -9.50 12.35 -0.31
N LEU A 142 -10.25 12.31 0.79
CA LEU A 142 -9.97 11.50 1.97
C LEU A 142 -11.19 10.67 2.34
N LEU A 143 -10.99 9.57 3.09
CA LEU A 143 -12.09 8.68 3.49
C LEU A 143 -13.17 9.39 4.33
N LYS A 144 -12.80 10.40 5.13
CA LYS A 144 -13.75 11.21 5.91
C LYS A 144 -14.80 11.93 5.05
N ASP A 145 -14.51 12.13 3.76
CA ASP A 145 -15.37 12.86 2.82
C ASP A 145 -16.24 11.90 1.96
N TYR A 146 -16.16 10.59 2.23
CA TYR A 146 -16.92 9.57 1.50
C TYR A 146 -18.15 9.14 2.29
N ASP A 147 -19.31 9.27 1.69
CA ASP A 147 -20.59 8.81 2.24
C ASP A 147 -21.29 7.86 1.27
N ALA A 148 -21.82 6.76 1.80
CA ALA A 148 -22.66 5.83 1.06
C ALA A 148 -23.65 5.10 2.02
N PRO A 149 -24.77 4.61 1.54
CA PRO A 149 -25.72 3.87 2.38
C PRO A 149 -25.07 2.66 3.05
N GLY A 150 -25.24 2.54 4.37
CA GLY A 150 -24.70 1.43 5.17
C GLY A 150 -23.22 1.54 5.50
N VAL A 151 -22.56 2.62 5.11
CA VAL A 151 -21.17 2.93 5.49
C VAL A 151 -21.19 3.82 6.73
N GLU A 152 -20.38 3.45 7.71
CA GLU A 152 -20.21 4.16 8.98
C GLU A 152 -18.81 4.74 9.05
N HIS A 153 -18.67 5.96 9.58
CA HIS A 153 -17.36 6.56 9.87
C HIS A 153 -16.88 6.06 11.23
N ILE A 154 -15.66 5.55 11.26
CA ILE A 154 -14.98 5.03 12.46
C ILE A 154 -13.59 5.63 12.61
N SER A 155 -12.98 5.47 13.77
CA SER A 155 -11.61 5.89 14.02
C SER A 155 -10.59 4.85 13.51
N ASN A 156 -9.34 5.25 13.36
CA ASN A 156 -8.24 4.33 13.06
C ASN A 156 -8.07 3.23 14.13
N ALA A 157 -8.33 3.55 15.41
CA ALA A 157 -8.26 2.58 16.49
C ALA A 157 -9.36 1.50 16.35
N GLU A 158 -10.57 1.88 15.95
CA GLU A 158 -11.67 0.95 15.74
C GLU A 158 -11.41 0.02 14.53
N VAL A 159 -10.67 0.48 13.51
CA VAL A 159 -10.24 -0.42 12.40
C VAL A 159 -9.31 -1.51 12.91
N LEU A 160 -8.37 -1.18 13.80
CA LEU A 160 -7.42 -2.15 14.37
C LEU A 160 -8.09 -3.18 15.30
N THR A 161 -9.19 -2.82 15.92
CA THR A 161 -9.98 -3.70 16.81
C THR A 161 -11.22 -4.28 16.15
N CYS A 162 -11.38 -4.07 14.84
CA CYS A 162 -12.51 -4.60 14.06
C CYS A 162 -12.52 -6.13 14.11
N LYS A 163 -13.68 -6.70 14.45
CA LYS A 163 -13.84 -8.17 14.44
C LYS A 163 -13.88 -8.68 13.00
N CYS A 164 -12.80 -9.32 12.58
CA CYS A 164 -12.62 -9.85 11.22
C CYS A 164 -11.75 -11.12 11.25
N ASP A 165 -11.68 -11.84 10.12
CA ASP A 165 -10.79 -13.01 9.98
C ASP A 165 -9.33 -12.59 9.75
N VAL A 166 -9.10 -11.44 9.13
CA VAL A 166 -7.78 -10.95 8.74
C VAL A 166 -7.66 -9.45 9.04
N LEU A 167 -6.67 -9.08 9.83
CA LEU A 167 -6.29 -7.68 10.05
C LEU A 167 -5.00 -7.37 9.28
N VAL A 168 -5.00 -6.28 8.52
CA VAL A 168 -3.86 -5.82 7.71
C VAL A 168 -3.45 -4.41 8.15
N PRO A 169 -2.51 -4.25 9.09
CA PRO A 169 -1.88 -2.97 9.38
C PRO A 169 -0.95 -2.60 8.22
N ALA A 170 -1.36 -1.64 7.38
CA ALA A 170 -0.62 -1.21 6.19
C ALA A 170 -0.37 0.31 6.19
N ALA A 171 -0.21 0.89 7.37
CA ALA A 171 0.12 2.30 7.59
C ALA A 171 1.54 2.44 8.16
N LEU A 172 1.67 2.99 9.35
CA LEU A 172 2.96 3.17 10.02
C LEU A 172 3.26 1.99 10.96
N GLU A 173 4.49 1.92 11.42
CA GLU A 173 4.94 0.94 12.43
C GLU A 173 4.30 1.19 13.81
N ASN A 174 4.44 0.21 14.71
CA ASN A 174 4.00 0.27 16.11
C ASN A 174 2.49 0.50 16.32
N GLN A 175 1.65 0.06 15.38
CA GLN A 175 0.20 0.21 15.49
C GLN A 175 -0.44 -0.85 16.39
N ILE A 176 0.14 -2.04 16.48
CA ILE A 176 -0.28 -3.09 17.42
C ILE A 176 0.50 -2.90 18.72
N THR A 177 -0.21 -2.66 19.80
CA THR A 177 0.34 -2.40 21.14
C THR A 177 -0.28 -3.35 22.16
N ALA A 178 0.23 -3.35 23.40
CA ALA A 178 -0.37 -4.13 24.49
C ALA A 178 -1.82 -3.72 24.82
N GLU A 179 -2.23 -2.52 24.44
CA GLU A 179 -3.58 -1.99 24.70
C GLU A 179 -4.62 -2.52 23.69
N ASN A 180 -4.21 -2.88 22.47
CA ASN A 180 -5.12 -3.28 21.39
C ASN A 180 -4.86 -4.69 20.83
N ALA A 181 -3.92 -5.44 21.40
CA ALA A 181 -3.55 -6.78 20.95
C ALA A 181 -4.37 -7.93 21.59
N GLY A 182 -5.37 -7.60 22.45
CA GLY A 182 -6.18 -8.55 23.22
C GLY A 182 -7.43 -9.05 22.52
#